data_c819852f1f34f1e41d029ed214987c87
#
_entry.id   c819852f1f34f1e41d029ed214987c87
#
_cell.length_a   1.000
_cell.length_b   1.000
_cell.length_c   1.000
_cell.angle_alpha   90.00
_cell.angle_beta   90.00
_cell.angle_gamma   90.00
#
_symmetry.space_group_name_H-M   'P 1'
#
loop_
_entity.id
_entity.type
_entity.pdbx_description
1 polymer ?
#
loop_
_entity_poly.entity_id
_entity_poly.type
_entity_poly.pdbx_seq_one_letter_code
_entity_poly.pdbx_strand_id
1 'polypeptide(L)'
;MNGPGIDSVLELERQRAESARLIALLESHGIEWRLPPEPVLTVPRPEPSKLSTDEKVALFRRLFRGRTDVYPVRWESKTTGKSGYAPACGNEWLAGVCEKPRIKCGECNNRLLIPLSGTVIYEHLAGKR
;
A
#
# COMPACT_ATOMS: atom_id res chain seq x y z
N MET A 1 -0.04 -2.37 39.48
CA MET A 1 0.39 -2.37 38.08
C MET A 1 -0.57 -1.46 37.31
N ASN A 2 -0.22 -0.18 37.17
CA ASN A 2 -1.00 0.76 36.40
C ASN A 2 -0.64 0.54 34.93
N GLY A 3 -1.63 0.13 34.10
CA GLY A 3 -1.40 -0.11 32.68
C GLY A 3 -1.11 1.20 31.93
N PRO A 4 -0.39 1.14 30.80
CA PRO A 4 0.03 2.31 30.00
C PRO A 4 -1.13 3.14 29.42
N GLY A 5 -2.38 2.75 29.63
CA GLY A 5 -3.56 3.44 29.10
C GLY A 5 -4.08 4.60 29.96
N ILE A 6 -3.90 4.55 31.29
CA ILE A 6 -4.45 5.57 32.19
C ILE A 6 -3.63 6.86 32.13
N ASP A 7 -2.32 6.74 32.09
CA ASP A 7 -1.41 7.90 31.99
C ASP A 7 -1.59 8.66 30.66
N SER A 8 -1.87 7.93 29.56
CA SER A 8 -2.15 8.54 28.26
C SER A 8 -3.47 9.31 28.23
N VAL A 9 -4.50 8.83 28.93
CA VAL A 9 -5.80 9.52 29.02
C VAL A 9 -5.66 10.80 29.83
N LEU A 10 -5.01 10.74 30.97
CA LEU A 10 -4.77 11.91 31.82
C LEU A 10 -3.92 12.98 31.11
N GLU A 11 -2.91 12.57 30.37
CA GLU A 11 -2.09 13.49 29.59
C GLU A 11 -2.90 14.14 28.45
N LEU A 12 -3.77 13.39 27.78
CA LEU A 12 -4.65 13.93 26.74
C LEU A 12 -5.66 14.95 27.32
N GLU A 13 -6.23 14.67 28.48
CA GLU A 13 -7.14 15.60 29.18
C GLU A 13 -6.42 16.88 29.59
N ARG A 14 -5.20 16.76 30.10
CA ARG A 14 -4.35 17.91 30.42
C ARG A 14 -4.05 18.77 29.20
N GLN A 15 -3.68 18.17 28.07
CA GLN A 15 -3.41 18.87 26.82
C GLN A 15 -4.66 19.57 26.27
N ARG A 16 -5.84 18.93 26.39
CA ARG A 16 -7.12 19.55 26.00
C ARG A 16 -7.44 20.77 26.85
N ALA A 17 -7.27 20.66 28.17
CA ALA A 17 -7.50 21.76 29.08
C ALA A 17 -6.57 22.96 28.82
N GLU A 18 -5.29 22.69 28.56
CA GLU A 18 -4.31 23.73 28.21
C GLU A 18 -4.62 24.37 26.85
N SER A 19 -4.99 23.58 25.86
CA SER A 19 -5.40 24.11 24.56
C SER A 19 -6.63 25.01 24.68
N ALA A 20 -7.65 24.60 25.45
CA ALA A 20 -8.84 25.42 25.69
C ALA A 20 -8.49 26.75 26.40
N ARG A 21 -7.59 26.72 27.36
CA ARG A 21 -7.07 27.93 28.05
C ARG A 21 -6.37 28.87 27.08
N LEU A 22 -5.50 28.37 26.23
CA LEU A 22 -4.78 29.18 25.25
C LEU A 22 -5.72 29.79 24.20
N ILE A 23 -6.70 29.02 23.72
CA ILE A 23 -7.74 29.51 22.81
C ILE A 23 -8.51 30.67 23.43
N ALA A 24 -8.98 30.51 24.67
CA ALA A 24 -9.72 31.57 25.38
C ALA A 24 -8.86 32.84 25.54
N LEU A 25 -7.56 32.69 25.75
CA LEU A 25 -6.61 33.80 25.88
C LEU A 25 -6.43 34.52 24.53
N LEU A 26 -6.29 33.80 23.43
CA LEU A 26 -6.21 34.36 22.08
C LEU A 26 -7.49 35.13 21.73
N GLU A 27 -8.65 34.57 22.01
CA GLU A 27 -9.95 35.19 21.77
C GLU A 27 -10.15 36.44 22.60
N SER A 28 -9.70 36.45 23.87
CA SER A 28 -9.78 37.64 24.75
C SER A 28 -8.92 38.82 24.26
N HIS A 29 -7.85 38.51 23.53
CA HIS A 29 -6.95 39.52 22.93
C HIS A 29 -7.31 39.85 21.47
N GLY A 30 -8.43 39.28 20.93
CA GLY A 30 -8.88 39.54 19.56
C GLY A 30 -7.94 38.96 18.50
N ILE A 31 -7.13 37.97 18.86
CA ILE A 31 -6.19 37.32 17.94
C ILE A 31 -6.93 36.24 17.16
N GLU A 32 -6.97 36.35 15.83
CA GLU A 32 -7.51 35.35 14.93
C GLU A 32 -6.57 34.13 14.91
N TRP A 33 -6.97 33.05 15.53
CA TRP A 33 -6.18 31.82 15.66
C TRP A 33 -6.67 30.67 14.77
N ARG A 34 -7.91 30.80 14.26
CA ARG A 34 -8.45 29.81 13.34
C ARG A 34 -7.87 30.03 11.96
N LEU A 35 -7.24 29.00 11.43
CA LEU A 35 -6.89 29.00 10.00
C LEU A 35 -8.18 29.14 9.19
N PRO A 36 -8.20 29.99 8.14
CA PRO A 36 -9.32 30.02 7.23
C PRO A 36 -9.57 28.59 6.73
N PRO A 37 -10.83 28.17 6.59
CA PRO A 37 -11.14 26.84 6.07
C PRO A 37 -10.37 26.66 4.76
N GLU A 38 -9.55 25.61 4.70
CA GLU A 38 -8.88 25.28 3.44
C GLU A 38 -9.95 25.19 2.35
N PRO A 39 -9.73 25.83 1.20
CA PRO A 39 -10.66 25.68 0.10
C PRO A 39 -10.80 24.18 -0.16
N VAL A 40 -11.98 23.66 0.05
CA VAL A 40 -12.28 22.28 -0.31
C VAL A 40 -12.06 22.21 -1.81
N LEU A 41 -10.87 21.75 -2.20
CA LEU A 41 -10.60 21.40 -3.59
C LEU A 41 -11.57 20.27 -3.90
N THR A 42 -12.72 20.61 -4.46
CA THR A 42 -13.62 19.63 -5.06
C THR A 42 -12.82 18.99 -6.19
N VAL A 43 -12.16 17.88 -5.87
CA VAL A 43 -11.52 17.06 -6.89
C VAL A 43 -12.65 16.61 -7.81
N PRO A 44 -12.68 17.06 -9.08
CA PRO A 44 -13.71 16.64 -10.00
C PRO A 44 -13.72 15.12 -10.00
N ARG A 45 -14.91 14.54 -9.86
CA ARG A 45 -15.05 13.09 -9.94
C ARG A 45 -14.41 12.62 -11.25
N PRO A 46 -13.38 11.76 -11.21
CA PRO A 46 -12.70 11.37 -12.43
C PRO A 46 -13.72 10.75 -13.39
N GLU A 47 -13.85 11.34 -14.56
CA GLU A 47 -14.67 10.74 -15.60
C GLU A 47 -14.12 9.36 -15.98
N PRO A 48 -14.99 8.41 -16.31
CA PRO A 48 -14.53 7.09 -16.73
C PRO A 48 -13.62 7.23 -17.95
N SER A 49 -12.46 6.59 -17.88
CA SER A 49 -11.47 6.64 -18.94
C SER A 49 -12.06 6.10 -20.25
N LYS A 50 -11.91 6.85 -21.34
CA LYS A 50 -12.32 6.45 -22.69
C LYS A 50 -11.32 5.50 -23.38
N LEU A 51 -10.19 5.20 -22.71
CA LEU A 51 -9.18 4.29 -23.23
C LEU A 51 -9.72 2.86 -23.33
N SER A 52 -9.39 2.18 -24.43
CA SER A 52 -9.60 0.75 -24.58
C SER A 52 -8.75 -0.05 -23.56
N THR A 53 -9.02 -1.33 -23.41
CA THR A 53 -8.23 -2.21 -22.53
C THR A 53 -6.77 -2.24 -22.94
N ASP A 54 -6.47 -2.35 -24.22
CA ASP A 54 -5.10 -2.40 -24.74
C ASP A 54 -4.36 -1.09 -24.50
N GLU A 55 -5.02 0.05 -24.68
CA GLU A 55 -4.47 1.36 -24.40
C GLU A 55 -4.17 1.54 -22.90
N LYS A 56 -5.03 1.03 -22.02
CA LYS A 56 -4.79 1.04 -20.56
C LYS A 56 -3.58 0.20 -20.20
N VAL A 57 -3.43 -1.00 -20.75
CA VAL A 57 -2.26 -1.87 -20.56
C VAL A 57 -0.99 -1.20 -21.07
N ALA A 58 -1.04 -0.60 -22.26
CA ALA A 58 0.09 0.12 -22.84
C ALA A 58 0.50 1.34 -22.01
N LEU A 59 -0.48 2.10 -21.52
CA LEU A 59 -0.25 3.23 -20.62
C LEU A 59 0.40 2.76 -19.31
N PHE A 60 -0.12 1.70 -18.71
CA PHE A 60 0.44 1.13 -17.48
C PHE A 60 1.90 0.72 -17.68
N ARG A 61 2.22 0.00 -18.76
CA ARG A 61 3.61 -0.39 -19.08
C ARG A 61 4.53 0.80 -19.27
N ARG A 62 4.04 1.91 -19.81
CA ARG A 62 4.82 3.14 -20.01
C ARG A 62 5.09 3.85 -18.68
N LEU A 63 4.11 3.92 -17.78
CA LEU A 63 4.22 4.61 -16.50
C LEU A 63 5.04 3.82 -15.48
N PHE A 64 4.87 2.51 -15.44
CA PHE A 64 5.53 1.62 -14.49
C PHE A 64 6.62 0.79 -15.18
N ARG A 65 7.68 1.47 -15.60
CA ARG A 65 8.84 0.81 -16.20
C ARG A 65 9.71 0.17 -15.14
N GLY A 66 10.03 -1.13 -15.36
CA GLY A 66 10.90 -1.90 -14.47
C GLY A 66 11.42 -3.14 -15.19
N ARG A 67 11.80 -4.16 -14.43
CA ARG A 67 12.17 -5.46 -14.98
C ARG A 67 11.00 -6.05 -15.76
N THR A 68 11.31 -6.62 -16.92
CA THR A 68 10.30 -7.27 -17.77
C THR A 68 10.47 -8.79 -17.80
N ASP A 69 11.56 -9.30 -17.23
CA ASP A 69 11.92 -10.73 -17.19
C ASP A 69 11.22 -11.50 -16.05
N VAL A 70 10.64 -10.78 -15.09
CA VAL A 70 9.91 -11.35 -13.96
C VAL A 70 8.94 -10.34 -13.38
N TYR A 71 7.89 -10.83 -12.73
CA TYR A 71 6.96 -10.00 -11.94
C TYR A 71 6.75 -10.60 -10.54
N PRO A 72 6.40 -9.78 -9.54
CA PRO A 72 6.11 -10.26 -8.20
C PRO A 72 4.72 -10.88 -8.12
N VAL A 73 4.61 -12.00 -7.41
CA VAL A 73 3.34 -12.61 -7.03
C VAL A 73 3.16 -12.44 -5.53
N ARG A 74 2.01 -11.90 -5.11
CA ARG A 74 1.66 -11.79 -3.70
C ARG A 74 1.28 -13.16 -3.15
N TRP A 75 1.80 -13.46 -1.97
CA TRP A 75 1.39 -14.63 -1.21
C TRP A 75 0.92 -14.24 0.19
N GLU A 76 0.07 -15.06 0.77
CA GLU A 76 -0.42 -14.89 2.13
C GLU A 76 -0.51 -16.26 2.81
N SER A 77 0.02 -16.34 4.02
CA SER A 77 -0.04 -17.56 4.83
C SER A 77 -1.36 -17.60 5.61
N LYS A 78 -2.20 -18.55 5.32
CA LYS A 78 -3.47 -18.77 6.03
C LYS A 78 -3.26 -19.14 7.51
N THR A 79 -2.10 -19.71 7.84
CA THR A 79 -1.78 -20.17 9.19
C THR A 79 -1.24 -19.07 10.08
N THR A 80 -0.38 -18.20 9.52
CA THR A 80 0.34 -17.17 10.31
C THR A 80 -0.15 -15.74 10.03
N GLY A 81 -1.02 -15.54 9.03
CA GLY A 81 -1.45 -14.21 8.57
C GLY A 81 -0.35 -13.38 7.91
N LYS A 82 0.87 -13.93 7.78
CA LYS A 82 1.98 -13.22 7.12
C LYS A 82 1.75 -13.17 5.62
N SER A 83 2.10 -12.06 5.03
CA SER A 83 2.06 -11.86 3.57
C SER A 83 3.37 -11.31 3.04
N GLY A 84 3.60 -11.44 1.75
CA GLY A 84 4.79 -10.94 1.08
C GLY A 84 4.71 -11.14 -0.43
N TYR A 85 5.85 -10.95 -1.08
CA TYR A 85 5.97 -11.14 -2.52
C TYR A 85 7.07 -12.15 -2.83
N ALA A 86 6.85 -12.94 -3.87
CA ALA A 86 7.82 -13.84 -4.44
C ALA A 86 7.91 -13.61 -5.95
N PRO A 87 9.06 -13.90 -6.61
CA PRO A 87 9.13 -13.84 -8.05
C PRO A 87 8.23 -14.90 -8.68
N ALA A 88 7.52 -14.57 -9.76
CA ALA A 88 6.77 -15.54 -10.54
C ALA A 88 7.73 -16.58 -11.12
N CYS A 89 7.49 -17.85 -10.83
CA CYS A 89 8.36 -18.95 -11.21
C CYS A 89 7.55 -20.14 -11.70
N GLY A 90 7.85 -20.62 -12.90
CA GLY A 90 7.20 -21.79 -13.49
C GLY A 90 7.50 -23.10 -12.77
N ASN A 91 8.60 -23.14 -11.99
CA ASN A 91 8.97 -24.31 -11.19
C ASN A 91 8.46 -24.22 -9.74
N GLU A 92 7.66 -23.22 -9.39
CA GLU A 92 7.18 -23.04 -8.03
C GLU A 92 6.38 -24.25 -7.54
N TRP A 93 6.78 -24.82 -6.40
CA TRP A 93 6.21 -26.01 -5.79
C TRP A 93 6.31 -27.30 -6.64
N LEU A 94 7.11 -27.30 -7.73
CA LEU A 94 7.34 -28.51 -8.51
C LEU A 94 8.21 -29.48 -7.72
N ALA A 95 7.70 -30.67 -7.48
CA ALA A 95 8.40 -31.71 -6.73
C ALA A 95 9.74 -32.10 -7.37
N GLY A 96 10.78 -32.20 -6.57
CA GLY A 96 12.14 -32.52 -7.02
C GLY A 96 12.91 -31.38 -7.68
N VAL A 97 12.26 -30.21 -7.90
CA VAL A 97 12.86 -29.03 -8.53
C VAL A 97 12.84 -27.83 -7.58
N CYS A 98 11.65 -27.53 -7.02
CA CYS A 98 11.48 -26.43 -6.07
C CYS A 98 11.74 -26.93 -4.65
N GLU A 99 12.70 -26.31 -3.99
CA GLU A 99 13.11 -26.70 -2.63
C GLU A 99 12.50 -25.84 -1.52
N LYS A 100 11.42 -25.10 -1.82
CA LYS A 100 10.66 -24.38 -0.80
C LYS A 100 10.03 -25.34 0.21
N PRO A 101 9.99 -24.99 1.49
CA PRO A 101 10.44 -23.73 2.12
C PRO A 101 11.91 -23.73 2.51
N ARG A 102 12.66 -24.82 2.28
CA ARG A 102 14.05 -25.00 2.72
C ARG A 102 14.99 -23.97 2.10
N ILE A 103 14.87 -23.70 0.80
CA ILE A 103 15.66 -22.73 0.07
C ILE A 103 14.75 -21.56 -0.37
N LYS A 104 15.19 -20.34 -0.09
CA LYS A 104 14.48 -19.12 -0.52
C LYS A 104 14.63 -18.90 -2.03
N CYS A 105 13.64 -18.27 -2.66
CA CYS A 105 13.69 -18.00 -4.11
C CYS A 105 14.91 -17.18 -4.54
N GLY A 106 15.43 -16.29 -3.68
CA GLY A 106 16.65 -15.53 -3.97
C GLY A 106 17.91 -16.39 -4.14
N GLU A 107 17.97 -17.52 -3.45
CA GLU A 107 19.11 -18.44 -3.39
C GLU A 107 18.93 -19.69 -4.28
N CYS A 108 17.73 -19.82 -4.90
CA CYS A 108 17.40 -21.00 -5.71
C CYS A 108 18.05 -20.93 -7.10
N ASN A 109 18.74 -22.01 -7.49
CA ASN A 109 19.36 -22.14 -8.82
C ASN A 109 18.40 -22.71 -9.88
N ASN A 110 17.25 -23.24 -9.46
CA ASN A 110 16.29 -23.90 -10.34
C ASN A 110 15.11 -22.97 -10.73
N ARG A 111 15.34 -21.66 -10.70
CA ARG A 111 14.31 -20.67 -11.04
C ARG A 111 14.00 -20.68 -12.54
N LEU A 112 12.71 -20.81 -12.86
CA LEU A 112 12.17 -20.55 -14.19
C LEU A 112 11.32 -19.28 -14.09
N LEU A 113 11.95 -18.12 -14.22
CA LEU A 113 11.29 -16.82 -14.09
C LEU A 113 10.28 -16.62 -15.22
N ILE A 114 9.10 -16.13 -14.89
CA ILE A 114 8.03 -15.86 -15.85
C ILE A 114 8.05 -14.37 -16.19
N PRO A 115 8.19 -14.02 -17.50
CA PRO A 115 8.28 -12.63 -17.93
C PRO A 115 6.94 -11.88 -17.76
N LEU A 116 7.04 -10.57 -17.54
CA LEU A 116 5.90 -9.67 -17.48
C LEU A 116 5.28 -9.49 -18.87
N SER A 117 4.12 -10.09 -19.10
CA SER A 117 3.35 -9.95 -20.36
C SER A 117 2.21 -8.93 -20.24
N GLY A 118 1.62 -8.53 -21.36
CA GLY A 118 0.41 -7.72 -21.38
C GLY A 118 -0.77 -8.40 -20.68
N THR A 119 -0.87 -9.74 -20.79
CA THR A 119 -1.89 -10.54 -20.10
C THR A 119 -1.76 -10.45 -18.58
N VAL A 120 -0.55 -10.54 -18.04
CA VAL A 120 -0.28 -10.41 -16.60
C VAL A 120 -0.69 -9.02 -16.10
N ILE A 121 -0.36 -7.97 -16.84
CA ILE A 121 -0.77 -6.60 -16.51
C ILE A 121 -2.29 -6.46 -16.54
N TYR A 122 -2.94 -6.99 -17.57
CA TYR A 122 -4.40 -6.98 -17.67
C TYR A 122 -5.07 -7.68 -16.48
N GLU A 123 -4.60 -8.86 -16.12
CA GLU A 123 -5.13 -9.62 -14.98
C GLU A 123 -4.95 -8.89 -13.65
N HIS A 124 -3.82 -8.19 -13.48
CA HIS A 124 -3.58 -7.34 -12.32
C HIS A 124 -4.56 -6.16 -12.28
N LEU A 125 -4.71 -5.43 -13.38
CA LEU A 125 -5.65 -4.30 -13.47
C LEU A 125 -7.11 -4.72 -13.33
N ALA A 126 -7.45 -5.96 -13.73
CA ALA A 126 -8.77 -6.54 -13.58
C ALA A 126 -9.04 -7.15 -12.19
N GLY A 127 -8.07 -7.09 -11.28
CA GLY A 127 -8.20 -7.67 -9.93
C GLY A 127 -8.23 -9.20 -9.89
N LYS A 128 -7.69 -9.87 -10.92
CA LYS A 128 -7.65 -11.34 -11.01
C LYS A 128 -6.38 -11.95 -10.39
N ARG A 129 -5.43 -11.13 -10.01
CA ARG A 129 -4.14 -11.48 -9.37
C ARG A 129 -3.81 -10.52 -8.25
#